data_11ec296a1d011f4ccae1d022d62dfc63
#
_entry.id   11ec296a1d011f4ccae1d022d62dfc63
#
_cell.length_a   1.000
_cell.length_b   1.000
_cell.length_c   1.000
_cell.angle_alpha   90.00
_cell.angle_beta   90.00
_cell.angle_gamma   90.00
#
_symmetry.space_group_name_H-M   'P 1'
#
loop_
_entity.id
_entity.type
_entity.pdbx_description
1 polymer ?
#
loop_
_entity_poly.entity_id
_entity_poly.type
_entity_poly.pdbx_seq_one_letter_code
_entity_poly.pdbx_strand_id
1 'polypeptide(L)'
;MKVPLCSLTILAAASALFPALGSAQHYTQKNLVSDITQPKNADGSSVLVDPNLTNPWGITRSATSPWWVSDNGTGNSTLYDGSGNPVNIFVDPAGSVFDNFVVVPPPKFATPGTTSAPTGVVFNGVATDFLLNKGTPTGKNALFIFVTEDGTISGWNPAVNISPGGKAPSTNAVLEVDNSDNGSGRGDVYKGAAIANINGKHFLYVTDFRHGQVKAFDSNFQPFAFPKGAFTDETIPAGFAPFNIQNIGGSLFVTYAKQDSAHHDDVAGEGNGFVDIYSPFGTWEGRLQPGSWMNSPWGVVWTPRDFGFFSNTILVGNFGSGWITAFNGFTHQVIGFVRNSDNSIVVIHGLWSLTFGNGATAGPANTLYFAAGLDHEAHGLFGTLTAVPAEQDGSVE
;
A
#
# COMPACT_ATOMS: atom_id res chain seq x y z
N MET A 1 -29.92 63.69 52.09
CA MET A 1 -30.60 62.85 51.09
C MET A 1 -29.54 61.84 50.56
N LYS A 2 -29.62 60.60 50.97
CA LYS A 2 -28.75 59.51 50.51
C LYS A 2 -29.53 58.68 49.48
N VAL A 3 -28.99 58.58 48.27
CA VAL A 3 -29.55 57.78 47.21
C VAL A 3 -28.91 56.37 47.31
N PRO A 4 -29.70 55.29 47.33
CA PRO A 4 -29.10 53.94 47.34
C PRO A 4 -28.63 53.50 45.93
N LEU A 5 -27.43 53.02 45.86
CA LEU A 5 -26.88 52.33 44.66
C LEU A 5 -27.53 50.95 44.50
N CYS A 6 -28.20 50.75 43.38
CA CYS A 6 -28.78 49.44 43.02
C CYS A 6 -27.66 48.64 42.30
N SER A 7 -27.18 47.57 42.93
CA SER A 7 -26.22 46.64 42.32
C SER A 7 -26.96 45.72 41.35
N LEU A 8 -26.63 45.83 40.06
CA LEU A 8 -27.10 44.95 39.00
C LEU A 8 -26.18 43.73 38.92
N THR A 9 -26.63 42.59 39.40
CA THR A 9 -25.89 41.32 39.27
C THR A 9 -26.18 40.73 37.88
N ILE A 10 -25.17 40.79 37.00
CA ILE A 10 -25.21 40.14 35.67
C ILE A 10 -24.91 38.64 35.89
N LEU A 11 -25.91 37.79 35.73
CA LEU A 11 -25.76 36.34 35.70
C LEU A 11 -25.23 35.96 34.30
N ALA A 12 -23.93 35.69 34.19
CA ALA A 12 -23.36 35.14 32.98
C ALA A 12 -23.75 33.65 32.92
N ALA A 13 -24.70 33.30 32.06
CA ALA A 13 -24.95 31.92 31.69
C ALA A 13 -23.80 31.41 30.84
N ALA A 14 -22.93 30.61 31.44
CA ALA A 14 -21.96 29.82 30.69
C ALA A 14 -22.73 28.71 29.96
N SER A 15 -23.01 28.92 28.66
CA SER A 15 -23.41 27.83 27.77
C SER A 15 -22.24 26.90 27.60
N ALA A 16 -22.25 25.77 28.28
CA ALA A 16 -21.36 24.65 28.00
C ALA A 16 -21.65 24.18 26.57
N LEU A 17 -20.78 24.53 25.64
CA LEU A 17 -20.69 23.88 24.32
C LEU A 17 -20.30 22.44 24.59
N PHE A 18 -21.28 21.56 24.77
CA PHE A 18 -21.04 20.14 24.58
C PHE A 18 -20.66 19.99 23.08
N PRO A 19 -19.50 19.44 22.73
CA PRO A 19 -19.28 19.03 21.35
C PRO A 19 -20.41 18.08 20.99
N ALA A 20 -21.13 18.39 19.92
CA ALA A 20 -22.06 17.44 19.35
C ALA A 20 -21.24 16.16 19.15
N LEU A 21 -21.66 15.06 19.77
CA LEU A 21 -21.16 13.73 19.46
C LEU A 21 -21.56 13.49 18.01
N GLY A 22 -20.67 13.90 17.07
CA GLY A 22 -20.82 13.54 15.68
C GLY A 22 -20.93 12.03 15.64
N SER A 23 -21.99 11.51 15.02
CA SER A 23 -22.14 10.07 14.80
C SER A 23 -20.85 9.57 14.19
N ALA A 24 -20.16 8.65 14.87
CA ALA A 24 -18.95 8.07 14.33
C ALA A 24 -19.32 7.31 13.07
N GLN A 25 -18.76 7.74 11.92
CA GLN A 25 -18.93 7.01 10.66
C GLN A 25 -18.37 5.59 10.80
N HIS A 26 -19.19 4.61 10.44
CA HIS A 26 -18.84 3.21 10.50
C HIS A 26 -18.53 2.65 9.11
N TYR A 27 -17.75 1.58 9.10
CA TYR A 27 -17.32 0.91 7.88
C TYR A 27 -17.61 -0.58 7.98
N THR A 28 -17.97 -1.17 6.84
CA THR A 28 -18.19 -2.60 6.71
C THR A 28 -17.02 -3.24 6.01
N GLN A 29 -16.38 -4.21 6.68
CA GLN A 29 -15.35 -5.05 6.07
C GLN A 29 -16.02 -6.21 5.31
N LYS A 30 -15.49 -6.49 4.12
CA LYS A 30 -15.84 -7.66 3.33
C LYS A 30 -14.57 -8.34 2.85
N ASN A 31 -14.39 -9.60 3.23
CA ASN A 31 -13.30 -10.44 2.77
C ASN A 31 -13.65 -11.01 1.41
N LEU A 32 -12.77 -10.90 0.43
CA LEU A 32 -13.01 -11.32 -0.95
C LEU A 32 -12.29 -12.63 -1.28
N VAL A 33 -10.97 -12.68 -1.02
CA VAL A 33 -10.10 -13.81 -1.35
C VAL A 33 -9.16 -14.10 -0.18
N SER A 34 -8.86 -15.37 0.07
CA SER A 34 -7.84 -15.84 1.00
C SER A 34 -7.22 -17.14 0.47
N ASP A 35 -6.02 -17.49 0.89
CA ASP A 35 -5.40 -18.79 0.56
C ASP A 35 -5.97 -19.94 1.39
N ILE A 36 -6.70 -19.65 2.46
CA ILE A 36 -7.38 -20.58 3.34
C ILE A 36 -8.88 -20.31 3.45
N THR A 37 -9.65 -21.29 3.88
CA THR A 37 -11.07 -21.11 4.15
C THR A 37 -11.31 -20.10 5.25
N GLN A 38 -12.07 -19.08 4.95
CA GLN A 38 -12.47 -18.03 5.89
C GLN A 38 -13.95 -18.16 6.28
N PRO A 39 -14.37 -17.63 7.44
CA PRO A 39 -15.78 -17.44 7.77
C PRO A 39 -16.49 -16.65 6.67
N LYS A 40 -17.79 -16.90 6.51
CA LYS A 40 -18.63 -16.08 5.63
C LYS A 40 -18.66 -14.65 6.08
N ASN A 41 -18.75 -13.74 5.12
CA ASN A 41 -18.99 -12.32 5.38
C ASN A 41 -20.35 -12.09 6.08
N ALA A 42 -20.55 -10.95 6.69
CA ALA A 42 -21.81 -10.58 7.37
C ALA A 42 -23.02 -10.60 6.42
N ASP A 43 -22.83 -10.38 5.12
CA ASP A 43 -23.87 -10.49 4.08
C ASP A 43 -24.15 -11.94 3.64
N GLY A 44 -23.49 -12.93 4.24
CA GLY A 44 -23.60 -14.35 3.92
C GLY A 44 -22.79 -14.81 2.72
N SER A 45 -22.07 -13.89 2.02
CA SER A 45 -21.21 -14.26 0.90
C SER A 45 -19.99 -15.04 1.38
N SER A 46 -19.52 -15.98 0.53
CA SER A 46 -18.32 -16.76 0.79
C SER A 46 -17.07 -16.00 0.37
N VAL A 47 -15.95 -16.25 1.03
CA VAL A 47 -14.61 -15.81 0.62
C VAL A 47 -14.08 -16.84 -0.38
N LEU A 48 -13.52 -16.36 -1.49
CA LEU A 48 -12.88 -17.24 -2.49
C LEU A 48 -11.58 -17.80 -1.89
N VAL A 49 -11.29 -19.06 -2.17
CA VAL A 49 -10.00 -19.68 -1.79
C VAL A 49 -9.09 -19.72 -3.02
N ASP A 50 -7.96 -19.02 -2.94
CA ASP A 50 -6.90 -19.03 -3.94
C ASP A 50 -5.54 -19.27 -3.26
N PRO A 51 -4.93 -20.45 -3.41
CA PRO A 51 -3.68 -20.81 -2.73
C PRO A 51 -2.49 -19.95 -3.18
N ASN A 52 -2.62 -19.18 -4.27
CA ASN A 52 -1.55 -18.26 -4.69
C ASN A 52 -1.51 -16.98 -3.85
N LEU A 53 -2.62 -16.59 -3.20
CA LEU A 53 -2.71 -15.37 -2.39
C LEU A 53 -2.10 -15.59 -0.99
N THR A 54 -0.83 -15.96 -0.88
CA THR A 54 -0.16 -16.15 0.41
C THR A 54 0.69 -14.92 0.74
N ASN A 55 0.49 -14.37 1.94
CA ASN A 55 1.16 -13.15 2.42
C ASN A 55 1.15 -12.01 1.39
N PRO A 56 -0.03 -11.51 0.97
CA PRO A 56 -0.12 -10.44 -0.01
C PRO A 56 0.26 -9.09 0.60
N TRP A 57 1.21 -8.37 -0.03
CA TRP A 57 1.70 -7.06 0.42
C TRP A 57 1.14 -5.92 -0.42
N GLY A 58 1.81 -5.59 -1.52
CA GLY A 58 1.48 -4.47 -2.38
C GLY A 58 0.27 -4.77 -3.27
N ILE A 59 -0.65 -3.81 -3.39
CA ILE A 59 -1.71 -3.85 -4.39
C ILE A 59 -1.69 -2.59 -5.24
N THR A 60 -1.86 -2.75 -6.54
CA THR A 60 -1.96 -1.64 -7.49
C THR A 60 -2.88 -1.95 -8.65
N ARG A 61 -3.19 -0.93 -9.43
CA ARG A 61 -4.02 -1.02 -10.62
C ARG A 61 -3.73 0.13 -11.58
N SER A 62 -4.06 -0.03 -12.85
CA SER A 62 -4.17 1.09 -13.80
C SER A 62 -5.55 1.76 -13.69
N ALA A 63 -5.81 2.74 -14.53
CA ALA A 63 -7.13 3.36 -14.62
C ALA A 63 -8.26 2.37 -15.00
N THR A 64 -7.93 1.24 -15.63
CA THR A 64 -8.92 0.28 -16.14
C THR A 64 -8.60 -1.19 -15.85
N SER A 65 -7.39 -1.51 -15.36
CA SER A 65 -6.98 -2.90 -15.10
C SER A 65 -7.67 -3.49 -13.85
N PRO A 66 -7.64 -4.83 -13.70
CA PRO A 66 -7.89 -5.48 -12.42
C PRO A 66 -6.82 -5.07 -11.39
N TRP A 67 -6.99 -5.56 -10.18
CA TRP A 67 -5.97 -5.54 -9.13
C TRP A 67 -4.79 -6.42 -9.50
N TRP A 68 -3.61 -5.94 -9.19
CA TRP A 68 -2.34 -6.65 -9.19
C TRP A 68 -1.87 -6.70 -7.75
N VAL A 69 -1.70 -7.90 -7.22
CA VAL A 69 -1.36 -8.17 -5.83
C VAL A 69 0.01 -8.83 -5.77
N SER A 70 0.93 -8.30 -5.00
CA SER A 70 2.24 -8.94 -4.76
C SER A 70 2.10 -9.97 -3.67
N ASP A 71 2.24 -11.25 -4.01
CA ASP A 71 2.08 -12.37 -3.08
C ASP A 71 3.47 -12.83 -2.63
N ASN A 72 3.92 -12.28 -1.49
CA ASN A 72 5.27 -12.47 -0.95
C ASN A 72 5.57 -13.96 -0.70
N GLY A 73 4.59 -14.70 -0.17
CA GLY A 73 4.76 -16.11 0.19
C GLY A 73 4.85 -17.06 -1.00
N THR A 74 4.40 -16.66 -2.21
CA THR A 74 4.41 -17.55 -3.40
C THR A 74 5.33 -17.08 -4.52
N GLY A 75 5.82 -15.83 -4.44
CA GLY A 75 6.64 -15.24 -5.50
C GLY A 75 5.84 -14.86 -6.75
N ASN A 76 4.54 -14.72 -6.62
CA ASN A 76 3.62 -14.38 -7.69
C ASN A 76 3.09 -12.95 -7.55
N SER A 77 2.42 -12.49 -8.61
CA SER A 77 1.47 -11.40 -8.53
C SER A 77 0.13 -11.89 -9.06
N THR A 78 -0.86 -12.03 -8.19
CA THR A 78 -2.22 -12.48 -8.55
C THR A 78 -3.08 -11.32 -9.05
N LEU A 79 -4.09 -11.66 -9.87
CA LEU A 79 -4.99 -10.69 -10.48
C LEU A 79 -6.44 -10.98 -10.09
N TYR A 80 -7.12 -9.94 -9.56
CA TYR A 80 -8.54 -10.02 -9.19
C TYR A 80 -9.31 -8.80 -9.69
N ASP A 81 -10.59 -9.00 -10.05
CA ASP A 81 -11.51 -7.89 -10.24
C ASP A 81 -11.92 -7.26 -8.89
N GLY A 82 -12.73 -6.20 -8.94
CA GLY A 82 -13.20 -5.50 -7.75
C GLY A 82 -14.15 -6.31 -6.85
N SER A 83 -14.57 -7.50 -7.29
CA SER A 83 -15.39 -8.44 -6.50
C SER A 83 -14.59 -9.61 -5.96
N GLY A 84 -13.28 -9.67 -6.24
CA GLY A 84 -12.39 -10.75 -5.85
C GLY A 84 -12.41 -11.95 -6.81
N ASN A 85 -13.06 -11.83 -7.97
CA ASN A 85 -12.99 -12.91 -8.96
C ASN A 85 -11.62 -12.90 -9.66
N PRO A 86 -10.99 -14.09 -9.87
CA PRO A 86 -9.73 -14.18 -10.58
C PRO A 86 -9.84 -13.64 -12.02
N VAL A 87 -8.87 -12.86 -12.44
CA VAL A 87 -8.74 -12.40 -13.82
C VAL A 87 -7.63 -13.17 -14.49
N ASN A 88 -8.03 -14.19 -15.27
CA ASN A 88 -7.07 -15.07 -15.93
C ASN A 88 -6.33 -14.33 -17.04
N ILE A 89 -5.00 -14.37 -17.01
CA ILE A 89 -4.12 -13.84 -18.06
C ILE A 89 -3.64 -14.94 -18.99
N PHE A 90 -3.74 -16.21 -18.58
CA PHE A 90 -3.43 -17.37 -19.41
C PHE A 90 -4.57 -18.38 -19.37
N VAL A 91 -4.90 -18.92 -20.54
CA VAL A 91 -5.79 -20.06 -20.72
C VAL A 91 -5.08 -21.02 -21.66
N ASP A 92 -4.84 -22.24 -21.24
CA ASP A 92 -4.22 -23.24 -22.10
C ASP A 92 -5.09 -23.55 -23.32
N PRO A 93 -4.52 -24.06 -24.43
CA PRO A 93 -5.28 -24.34 -25.66
C PRO A 93 -6.43 -25.34 -25.47
N ALA A 94 -6.40 -26.16 -24.44
CA ALA A 94 -7.46 -27.10 -24.10
C ALA A 94 -8.54 -26.49 -23.20
N GLY A 95 -8.32 -25.26 -22.68
CA GLY A 95 -9.23 -24.56 -21.77
C GLY A 95 -9.33 -25.19 -20.39
N SER A 96 -8.28 -25.92 -19.96
CA SER A 96 -8.25 -26.66 -18.70
C SER A 96 -7.35 -26.05 -17.63
N VAL A 97 -6.44 -25.14 -18.03
CA VAL A 97 -5.54 -24.42 -17.12
C VAL A 97 -5.81 -22.92 -17.23
N PHE A 98 -6.02 -22.27 -16.09
CA PHE A 98 -6.31 -20.86 -15.97
C PHE A 98 -5.36 -20.25 -14.95
N ASP A 99 -4.41 -19.40 -15.40
CA ASP A 99 -3.52 -18.70 -14.51
C ASP A 99 -3.97 -17.24 -14.36
N ASN A 100 -4.27 -16.86 -13.14
CA ASN A 100 -4.59 -15.48 -12.75
C ASN A 100 -3.39 -14.78 -12.10
N PHE A 101 -2.15 -15.22 -12.40
CA PHE A 101 -0.95 -14.66 -11.80
C PHE A 101 0.20 -14.50 -12.80
N VAL A 102 1.14 -13.65 -12.41
CA VAL A 102 2.45 -13.48 -13.04
C VAL A 102 3.51 -13.92 -12.05
N VAL A 103 4.46 -14.71 -12.51
CA VAL A 103 5.64 -15.09 -11.73
C VAL A 103 6.60 -13.90 -11.69
N VAL A 104 6.96 -13.45 -10.48
CA VAL A 104 8.02 -12.48 -10.22
C VAL A 104 9.32 -13.27 -10.08
N PRO A 105 10.34 -13.06 -10.94
CA PRO A 105 11.54 -13.87 -10.92
C PRO A 105 12.37 -13.67 -9.65
N PRO A 106 12.98 -14.72 -9.11
CA PRO A 106 13.95 -14.62 -8.02
C PRO A 106 15.26 -13.98 -8.49
N PRO A 107 16.18 -13.68 -7.57
CA PRO A 107 17.53 -13.23 -7.89
C PRO A 107 18.23 -14.11 -8.92
N LYS A 108 19.11 -13.51 -9.73
CA LYS A 108 19.79 -14.19 -10.85
C LYS A 108 20.58 -15.43 -10.42
N PHE A 109 21.13 -15.40 -9.22
CA PHE A 109 21.98 -16.49 -8.68
C PHE A 109 21.26 -17.31 -7.60
N ALA A 110 19.95 -17.17 -7.47
CA ALA A 110 19.17 -17.99 -6.55
C ALA A 110 19.27 -19.48 -6.91
N THR A 111 19.17 -20.32 -5.89
CA THR A 111 19.13 -21.77 -6.09
C THR A 111 17.92 -22.14 -6.95
N PRO A 112 18.04 -23.06 -7.90
CA PRO A 112 16.89 -23.51 -8.69
C PRO A 112 15.72 -23.94 -7.80
N GLY A 113 14.52 -23.44 -8.10
CA GLY A 113 13.32 -23.69 -7.31
C GLY A 113 13.05 -22.69 -6.18
N THR A 114 13.93 -21.70 -5.97
CA THR A 114 13.65 -20.56 -5.09
C THR A 114 12.55 -19.69 -5.70
N THR A 115 11.58 -19.29 -4.89
CA THR A 115 10.61 -18.24 -5.23
C THR A 115 11.17 -16.88 -4.82
N SER A 116 10.73 -15.81 -5.47
CA SER A 116 10.99 -14.44 -4.99
C SER A 116 10.05 -14.07 -3.85
N ALA A 117 10.35 -12.96 -3.16
CA ALA A 117 9.51 -12.39 -2.10
C ALA A 117 9.02 -10.98 -2.52
N PRO A 118 8.03 -10.86 -3.45
CA PRO A 118 7.55 -9.57 -3.92
C PRO A 118 6.80 -8.80 -2.83
N THR A 119 7.05 -7.49 -2.76
CA THR A 119 6.48 -6.57 -1.78
C THR A 119 5.72 -5.43 -2.46
N GLY A 120 6.38 -4.32 -2.79
CA GLY A 120 5.77 -3.21 -3.51
C GLY A 120 5.52 -3.52 -4.98
N VAL A 121 4.38 -3.05 -5.49
CA VAL A 121 4.05 -3.10 -6.92
C VAL A 121 3.48 -1.76 -7.38
N VAL A 122 3.92 -1.29 -8.56
CA VAL A 122 3.45 -0.03 -9.14
C VAL A 122 3.05 -0.17 -10.60
N PHE A 123 2.06 0.62 -11.03
CA PHE A 123 1.68 0.75 -12.44
C PHE A 123 2.49 1.86 -13.11
N ASN A 124 3.09 1.56 -14.27
CA ASN A 124 3.71 2.54 -15.14
C ASN A 124 2.78 2.88 -16.31
N GLY A 125 2.26 4.08 -16.31
CA GLY A 125 1.37 4.58 -17.37
C GLY A 125 2.09 5.18 -18.59
N VAL A 126 3.44 5.17 -18.63
CA VAL A 126 4.22 5.85 -19.67
C VAL A 126 4.88 4.84 -20.61
N ALA A 127 4.47 4.88 -21.87
CA ALA A 127 4.86 3.88 -22.86
C ALA A 127 6.34 3.92 -23.27
N THR A 128 7.04 5.01 -23.00
CA THR A 128 8.46 5.21 -23.34
C THR A 128 9.43 4.87 -22.21
N ASP A 129 8.88 4.66 -21.00
CA ASP A 129 9.67 4.53 -19.79
C ASP A 129 9.71 3.07 -19.31
N PHE A 130 10.77 2.72 -18.60
CA PHE A 130 10.95 1.38 -18.01
C PHE A 130 10.87 0.26 -19.06
N LEU A 131 11.65 0.41 -20.14
CA LEU A 131 11.67 -0.55 -21.26
C LEU A 131 12.32 -1.87 -20.87
N LEU A 132 11.57 -2.96 -21.01
CA LEU A 132 12.03 -4.34 -20.90
C LEU A 132 12.67 -4.80 -22.22
N ASN A 133 13.69 -5.67 -22.18
CA ASN A 133 14.41 -6.15 -23.36
C ASN A 133 14.87 -5.00 -24.28
N LYS A 134 15.43 -3.95 -23.68
CA LYS A 134 15.89 -2.75 -24.36
C LYS A 134 16.82 -3.06 -25.55
N GLY A 135 16.57 -2.43 -26.66
CA GLY A 135 17.36 -2.63 -27.88
C GLY A 135 16.96 -3.84 -28.72
N THR A 136 15.91 -4.57 -28.36
CA THR A 136 15.35 -5.64 -29.18
C THR A 136 14.07 -5.19 -29.88
N PRO A 137 13.69 -5.79 -31.04
CA PRO A 137 12.41 -5.50 -31.69
C PRO A 137 11.17 -5.81 -30.85
N THR A 138 11.32 -6.62 -29.82
CA THR A 138 10.26 -7.03 -28.89
C THR A 138 10.24 -6.21 -27.59
N GLY A 139 11.13 -5.22 -27.45
CA GLY A 139 11.18 -4.34 -26.27
C GLY A 139 9.85 -3.58 -26.10
N LYS A 140 9.31 -3.62 -24.89
CA LYS A 140 8.11 -2.91 -24.47
C LYS A 140 8.33 -2.31 -23.09
N ASN A 141 7.58 -1.26 -22.75
CA ASN A 141 7.59 -0.72 -21.40
C ASN A 141 7.03 -1.74 -20.41
N ALA A 142 7.58 -1.79 -19.20
CA ALA A 142 6.91 -2.45 -18.08
C ALA A 142 5.59 -1.73 -17.82
N LEU A 143 4.48 -2.46 -17.78
CA LEU A 143 3.18 -1.92 -17.31
C LEU A 143 3.09 -1.99 -15.80
N PHE A 144 3.59 -3.06 -15.21
CA PHE A 144 3.69 -3.23 -13.77
C PHE A 144 5.14 -3.53 -13.39
N ILE A 145 5.58 -2.91 -12.29
CA ILE A 145 6.95 -3.06 -11.77
C ILE A 145 6.85 -3.54 -10.35
N PHE A 146 7.60 -4.60 -10.04
CA PHE A 146 7.64 -5.27 -8.74
C PHE A 146 8.99 -5.06 -8.09
N VAL A 147 8.99 -4.88 -6.77
CA VAL A 147 10.19 -4.89 -5.94
C VAL A 147 10.08 -6.03 -4.92
N THR A 148 11.21 -6.55 -4.46
CA THR A 148 11.23 -7.75 -3.61
C THR A 148 12.13 -7.55 -2.38
N GLU A 149 11.88 -8.31 -1.32
CA GLU A 149 12.79 -8.41 -0.18
C GLU A 149 14.15 -9.00 -0.54
N ASP A 150 14.20 -9.74 -1.66
CA ASP A 150 15.45 -10.25 -2.21
C ASP A 150 16.37 -9.15 -2.77
N GLY A 151 15.91 -7.89 -2.82
CA GLY A 151 16.65 -6.76 -3.38
C GLY A 151 16.58 -6.69 -4.92
N THR A 152 15.52 -7.24 -5.53
CA THR A 152 15.34 -7.22 -6.98
C THR A 152 14.25 -6.27 -7.44
N ILE A 153 14.34 -5.83 -8.71
CA ILE A 153 13.30 -5.08 -9.41
C ILE A 153 13.01 -5.80 -10.72
N SER A 154 11.72 -6.09 -10.94
CA SER A 154 11.25 -6.79 -12.14
C SER A 154 10.10 -6.03 -12.79
N GLY A 155 10.01 -6.10 -14.10
CA GLY A 155 8.92 -5.47 -14.85
C GLY A 155 8.12 -6.47 -15.66
N TRP A 156 6.83 -6.20 -15.84
CA TRP A 156 5.96 -7.05 -16.65
C TRP A 156 5.28 -6.28 -17.78
N ASN A 157 5.20 -6.95 -18.93
CA ASN A 157 4.39 -6.56 -20.08
C ASN A 157 3.86 -7.83 -20.76
N PRO A 158 2.59 -7.87 -21.20
CA PRO A 158 1.99 -9.07 -21.79
C PRO A 158 2.72 -9.58 -23.05
N ALA A 159 3.49 -8.75 -23.72
CA ALA A 159 4.17 -9.09 -24.97
C ALA A 159 5.66 -9.41 -24.79
N VAL A 160 6.17 -9.47 -23.55
CA VAL A 160 7.60 -9.69 -23.26
C VAL A 160 7.76 -10.93 -22.40
N ASN A 161 8.87 -11.66 -22.60
CA ASN A 161 9.20 -12.87 -21.84
C ASN A 161 8.14 -13.99 -21.95
N ILE A 162 7.58 -14.14 -23.16
CA ILE A 162 6.65 -15.24 -23.45
C ILE A 162 7.44 -16.54 -23.48
N SER A 163 6.96 -17.56 -22.76
CA SER A 163 7.61 -18.88 -22.75
C SER A 163 7.77 -19.45 -24.17
N PRO A 164 8.83 -20.23 -24.46
CA PRO A 164 9.04 -20.82 -25.78
C PRO A 164 7.82 -21.64 -26.24
N GLY A 165 7.28 -21.31 -27.42
CA GLY A 165 6.06 -21.93 -27.96
C GLY A 165 4.74 -21.41 -27.37
N GLY A 166 4.81 -20.51 -26.36
CA GLY A 166 3.66 -19.87 -25.75
C GLY A 166 3.07 -18.75 -26.61
N LYS A 167 1.98 -18.18 -26.11
CA LYS A 167 1.29 -17.03 -26.71
C LYS A 167 1.21 -15.90 -25.67
N ALA A 168 1.06 -14.66 -26.13
CA ALA A 168 0.71 -13.55 -25.27
C ALA A 168 -0.71 -13.78 -24.67
N PRO A 169 -0.97 -13.32 -23.42
CA PRO A 169 -0.05 -12.57 -22.56
C PRO A 169 1.01 -13.46 -21.89
N SER A 170 2.15 -12.84 -21.53
CA SER A 170 3.20 -13.49 -20.74
C SER A 170 2.73 -13.72 -19.31
N THR A 171 3.11 -14.85 -18.72
CA THR A 171 2.93 -15.16 -17.29
C THR A 171 4.19 -14.91 -16.46
N ASN A 172 5.23 -14.27 -17.04
CA ASN A 172 6.52 -14.06 -16.39
C ASN A 172 6.94 -12.59 -16.47
N ALA A 173 7.33 -12.01 -15.35
CA ALA A 173 8.02 -10.72 -15.33
C ALA A 173 9.50 -10.87 -15.76
N VAL A 174 10.16 -9.76 -16.02
CA VAL A 174 11.57 -9.68 -16.44
C VAL A 174 12.37 -9.03 -15.33
N LEU A 175 13.45 -9.69 -14.90
CA LEU A 175 14.38 -9.14 -13.93
C LEU A 175 15.23 -8.04 -14.58
N GLU A 176 15.17 -6.81 -14.04
CA GLU A 176 15.88 -5.63 -14.56
C GLU A 176 17.00 -5.16 -13.61
N VAL A 177 16.80 -5.27 -12.30
CA VAL A 177 17.80 -4.91 -11.28
C VAL A 177 17.95 -6.06 -10.30
N ASP A 178 19.19 -6.41 -10.00
CA ASP A 178 19.54 -7.43 -9.02
C ASP A 178 20.61 -6.90 -8.06
N ASN A 179 20.15 -6.42 -6.91
CA ASN A 179 20.97 -5.98 -5.78
C ASN A 179 20.87 -6.97 -4.61
N SER A 180 20.56 -8.23 -4.94
CA SER A 180 20.38 -9.29 -3.96
C SER A 180 21.68 -9.61 -3.21
N ASP A 181 21.52 -10.33 -2.11
CA ASP A 181 22.62 -10.82 -1.31
C ASP A 181 23.23 -12.09 -1.93
N ASN A 182 24.42 -11.97 -2.49
CA ASN A 182 25.21 -13.10 -2.99
C ASN A 182 26.01 -13.80 -1.87
N GLY A 183 25.44 -13.92 -0.66
CA GLY A 183 26.10 -14.50 0.50
C GLY A 183 27.02 -13.51 1.24
N SER A 184 26.93 -12.24 0.95
CA SER A 184 27.68 -11.17 1.61
C SER A 184 27.02 -10.65 2.90
N GLY A 185 25.73 -10.92 3.11
CA GLY A 185 24.88 -10.34 4.14
C GLY A 185 24.58 -8.86 3.91
N ARG A 186 24.76 -8.35 2.69
CA ARG A 186 24.69 -6.92 2.33
C ARG A 186 23.74 -6.59 1.19
N GLY A 187 22.97 -7.54 0.71
CA GLY A 187 21.95 -7.30 -0.31
C GLY A 187 20.89 -6.30 0.16
N ASP A 188 20.26 -5.64 -0.78
CA ASP A 188 19.14 -4.74 -0.48
C ASP A 188 17.91 -5.54 -0.02
N VAL A 189 17.03 -4.89 0.74
CA VAL A 189 15.72 -5.43 1.13
C VAL A 189 14.67 -4.39 0.78
N TYR A 190 14.02 -4.57 -0.37
CA TYR A 190 13.02 -3.61 -0.83
C TYR A 190 11.64 -3.94 -0.26
N LYS A 191 11.03 -2.96 0.42
CA LYS A 191 9.72 -3.14 1.08
C LYS A 191 8.58 -2.39 0.40
N GLY A 192 8.84 -1.30 -0.29
CA GLY A 192 7.83 -0.50 -0.97
C GLY A 192 8.35 0.20 -2.23
N ALA A 193 7.43 0.61 -3.10
CA ALA A 193 7.75 1.28 -4.35
C ALA A 193 6.74 2.36 -4.74
N ALA A 194 7.21 3.42 -5.40
CA ALA A 194 6.40 4.46 -6.01
C ALA A 194 7.03 4.97 -7.30
N ILE A 195 6.23 5.52 -8.21
CA ILE A 195 6.73 6.29 -9.35
C ILE A 195 6.38 7.75 -9.13
N ALA A 196 7.36 8.65 -9.31
CA ALA A 196 7.13 10.09 -9.29
C ALA A 196 7.92 10.80 -10.39
N ASN A 197 7.58 12.07 -10.62
CA ASN A 197 8.12 12.88 -11.69
C ASN A 197 9.07 13.94 -11.14
N ILE A 198 10.26 14.04 -11.74
CA ILE A 198 11.21 15.15 -11.54
C ILE A 198 11.41 15.83 -12.89
N ASN A 199 10.97 17.07 -13.05
CA ASN A 199 11.20 17.88 -14.25
C ASN A 199 10.80 17.17 -15.57
N GLY A 200 9.67 16.48 -15.57
CA GLY A 200 9.16 15.75 -16.75
C GLY A 200 9.77 14.36 -16.96
N LYS A 201 10.64 13.89 -16.09
CA LYS A 201 11.22 12.53 -16.12
C LYS A 201 10.66 11.70 -14.98
N HIS A 202 10.29 10.45 -15.25
CA HIS A 202 9.79 9.53 -14.24
C HIS A 202 10.93 8.74 -13.61
N PHE A 203 10.81 8.54 -12.30
CA PHE A 203 11.73 7.75 -11.49
C PHE A 203 10.93 6.73 -10.68
N LEU A 204 11.45 5.54 -10.58
CA LEU A 204 11.01 4.52 -9.63
C LEU A 204 11.75 4.74 -8.32
N TYR A 205 11.01 4.96 -7.24
CA TYR A 205 11.52 5.05 -5.87
C TYR A 205 11.26 3.73 -5.17
N VAL A 206 12.22 3.28 -4.40
CA VAL A 206 12.11 2.07 -3.58
C VAL A 206 12.65 2.32 -2.17
N THR A 207 12.00 1.73 -1.18
CA THR A 207 12.51 1.75 0.19
C THR A 207 13.43 0.57 0.41
N ASP A 208 14.71 0.84 0.67
CA ASP A 208 15.69 -0.16 1.07
C ASP A 208 15.74 -0.20 2.60
N PHE A 209 14.98 -1.12 3.15
CA PHE A 209 14.80 -1.24 4.59
C PHE A 209 16.09 -1.63 5.30
N ARG A 210 16.90 -2.52 4.71
CA ARG A 210 18.16 -2.95 5.30
C ARG A 210 19.14 -1.81 5.48
N HIS A 211 19.28 -0.95 4.49
CA HIS A 211 20.24 0.16 4.54
C HIS A 211 19.63 1.47 5.07
N GLY A 212 18.34 1.48 5.43
CA GLY A 212 17.66 2.62 6.00
C GLY A 212 17.57 3.81 5.05
N GLN A 213 17.33 3.58 3.75
CA GLN A 213 17.33 4.64 2.74
C GLN A 213 16.26 4.47 1.66
N VAL A 214 15.87 5.58 1.05
CA VAL A 214 15.10 5.59 -0.19
C VAL A 214 16.09 5.62 -1.35
N LYS A 215 15.98 4.66 -2.27
CA LYS A 215 16.71 4.61 -3.54
C LYS A 215 15.81 5.03 -4.69
N ALA A 216 16.38 5.49 -5.78
CA ALA A 216 15.64 5.71 -7.01
C ALA A 216 16.36 5.16 -8.23
N PHE A 217 15.56 4.85 -9.25
CA PHE A 217 16.02 4.39 -10.55
C PHE A 217 15.37 5.25 -11.63
N ASP A 218 16.12 5.62 -12.64
CA ASP A 218 15.58 6.34 -13.79
C ASP A 218 14.69 5.43 -14.67
N SER A 219 14.09 6.00 -15.71
CA SER A 219 13.23 5.27 -16.65
C SER A 219 13.93 4.18 -17.48
N ASN A 220 15.24 3.95 -17.25
CA ASN A 220 16.02 2.86 -17.82
C ASN A 220 16.48 1.86 -16.76
N PHE A 221 15.90 1.90 -15.57
CA PHE A 221 16.30 1.11 -14.40
C PHE A 221 17.76 1.36 -13.94
N GLN A 222 18.33 2.54 -14.29
CA GLN A 222 19.67 2.91 -13.81
C GLN A 222 19.57 3.64 -12.47
N PRO A 223 20.45 3.33 -11.51
CA PRO A 223 20.45 4.01 -10.22
C PRO A 223 20.56 5.53 -10.38
N PHE A 224 19.73 6.27 -9.64
CA PHE A 224 19.76 7.73 -9.58
C PHE A 224 20.27 8.16 -8.20
N ALA A 225 21.33 8.99 -8.19
CA ALA A 225 21.92 9.49 -6.97
C ALA A 225 21.26 10.83 -6.57
N PHE A 226 20.70 10.87 -5.37
CA PHE A 226 20.20 12.09 -4.76
C PHE A 226 21.31 12.94 -4.15
N PRO A 227 21.08 14.25 -3.98
CA PRO A 227 21.94 15.10 -3.15
C PRO A 227 22.01 14.55 -1.71
N LYS A 228 23.14 14.82 -1.04
CA LYS A 228 23.31 14.45 0.38
C LYS A 228 22.18 15.07 1.22
N GLY A 229 21.56 14.27 2.08
CA GLY A 229 20.46 14.69 2.95
C GLY A 229 19.06 14.53 2.34
N ALA A 230 18.93 14.08 1.09
CA ALA A 230 17.63 13.73 0.53
C ALA A 230 17.00 12.55 1.30
N PHE A 231 15.69 12.59 1.48
CA PHE A 231 14.93 11.57 2.24
C PHE A 231 15.47 11.33 3.66
N THR A 232 16.01 12.39 4.28
CA THR A 232 16.54 12.31 5.65
C THR A 232 15.76 13.25 6.56
N ASP A 233 15.33 12.73 7.70
CA ASP A 233 14.83 13.49 8.82
C ASP A 233 15.59 13.09 10.09
N GLU A 234 16.41 13.99 10.62
CA GLU A 234 17.23 13.75 11.81
C GLU A 234 16.40 13.61 13.10
N THR A 235 15.09 13.88 13.05
CA THR A 235 14.20 13.72 14.21
C THR A 235 13.62 12.31 14.33
N ILE A 236 13.80 11.45 13.30
CA ILE A 236 13.48 10.04 13.41
C ILE A 236 14.57 9.35 14.24
N PRO A 237 14.21 8.60 15.30
CA PRO A 237 15.18 7.90 16.11
C PRO A 237 16.00 6.88 15.33
N ALA A 238 17.24 6.63 15.73
CA ALA A 238 18.05 5.56 15.17
C ALA A 238 17.35 4.20 15.32
N GLY A 239 17.52 3.32 14.33
CA GLY A 239 16.88 2.00 14.29
C GLY A 239 15.51 1.99 13.60
N PHE A 240 15.10 3.11 13.01
CA PHE A 240 13.96 3.15 12.08
C PHE A 240 14.45 3.27 10.64
N ALA A 241 13.73 2.64 9.73
CA ALA A 241 14.05 2.65 8.30
C ALA A 241 12.80 2.90 7.44
N PRO A 242 12.97 3.46 6.22
CA PRO A 242 11.87 3.57 5.25
C PRO A 242 11.26 2.21 4.96
N PHE A 243 9.94 2.07 5.20
CA PHE A 243 9.23 0.80 5.13
C PHE A 243 8.32 0.72 3.89
N ASN A 244 7.60 1.78 3.57
CA ASN A 244 6.89 1.93 2.30
C ASN A 244 7.04 3.35 1.77
N ILE A 245 6.71 3.54 0.50
CA ILE A 245 6.69 4.84 -0.16
C ILE A 245 5.49 4.91 -1.11
N GLN A 246 4.72 6.01 -1.03
CA GLN A 246 3.52 6.20 -1.84
C GLN A 246 3.51 7.60 -2.44
N ASN A 247 3.23 7.72 -3.73
CA ASN A 247 3.02 9.02 -4.38
C ASN A 247 1.56 9.46 -4.19
N ILE A 248 1.35 10.55 -3.47
CA ILE A 248 0.03 11.16 -3.28
C ILE A 248 0.11 12.62 -3.73
N GLY A 249 -0.55 12.93 -4.83
CA GLY A 249 -0.61 14.30 -5.34
C GLY A 249 0.74 14.89 -5.80
N GLY A 250 1.75 14.08 -6.05
CA GLY A 250 3.10 14.50 -6.45
C GLY A 250 4.10 14.53 -5.29
N SER A 251 3.66 14.49 -4.03
CA SER A 251 4.52 14.30 -2.86
C SER A 251 4.67 12.81 -2.52
N LEU A 252 5.82 12.44 -1.98
CA LEU A 252 6.15 11.08 -1.60
C LEU A 252 5.95 10.89 -0.09
N PHE A 253 4.97 10.09 0.28
CA PHE A 253 4.72 9.69 1.66
C PHE A 253 5.56 8.47 1.96
N VAL A 254 6.54 8.62 2.84
CA VAL A 254 7.45 7.55 3.26
C VAL A 254 7.07 7.12 4.66
N THR A 255 6.70 5.85 4.81
CA THR A 255 6.48 5.26 6.13
C THR A 255 7.81 4.73 6.68
N TYR A 256 7.94 4.74 7.99
CA TYR A 256 9.11 4.22 8.70
C TYR A 256 8.65 3.22 9.74
N ALA A 257 9.35 2.10 9.85
CA ALA A 257 9.18 1.12 10.89
C ALA A 257 10.50 0.87 11.62
N LYS A 258 10.40 0.39 12.85
CA LYS A 258 11.58 0.00 13.62
C LYS A 258 12.17 -1.28 13.06
N GLN A 259 13.48 -1.31 12.81
CA GLN A 259 14.16 -2.49 12.28
C GLN A 259 14.42 -3.52 13.38
N ASP A 260 14.38 -4.79 13.01
CA ASP A 260 14.95 -5.89 13.78
C ASP A 260 16.49 -5.86 13.75
N SER A 261 17.13 -6.77 14.47
CA SER A 261 18.59 -6.84 14.53
C SER A 261 19.26 -7.27 13.22
N ALA A 262 18.52 -7.93 12.32
CA ALA A 262 18.98 -8.34 11.01
C ALA A 262 18.79 -7.22 9.95
N HIS A 263 18.09 -6.15 10.31
CA HIS A 263 17.65 -5.09 9.42
C HIS A 263 16.83 -5.65 8.22
N HIS A 264 16.07 -6.70 8.48
CA HIS A 264 15.23 -7.36 7.49
C HIS A 264 13.75 -7.12 7.74
N ASP A 265 13.29 -7.31 8.97
CA ASP A 265 11.89 -7.20 9.32
C ASP A 265 11.64 -6.07 10.32
N ASP A 266 10.39 -5.66 10.42
CA ASP A 266 9.99 -4.65 11.38
C ASP A 266 9.78 -5.24 12.78
N VAL A 267 9.87 -4.37 13.78
CA VAL A 267 9.55 -4.68 15.17
C VAL A 267 8.26 -3.94 15.53
N ALA A 268 7.16 -4.66 15.51
CA ALA A 268 5.85 -4.12 15.88
C ALA A 268 5.84 -3.61 17.34
N GLY A 269 5.09 -2.54 17.58
CA GLY A 269 4.91 -1.93 18.90
C GLY A 269 4.26 -0.55 18.80
N GLU A 270 3.55 -0.15 19.84
CA GLU A 270 2.94 1.18 19.93
C GLU A 270 4.01 2.27 19.79
N GLY A 271 3.80 3.22 18.87
CA GLY A 271 4.74 4.28 18.55
C GLY A 271 5.94 3.84 17.69
N ASN A 272 6.02 2.58 17.28
CA ASN A 272 7.06 2.07 16.38
C ASN A 272 6.75 2.38 14.91
N GLY A 273 6.57 3.67 14.60
CA GLY A 273 6.39 4.12 13.24
C GLY A 273 6.25 5.62 13.07
N PHE A 274 6.58 6.07 11.85
CA PHE A 274 6.42 7.46 11.41
C PHE A 274 5.94 7.47 9.96
N VAL A 275 5.37 8.60 9.53
CA VAL A 275 5.09 8.87 8.11
C VAL A 275 5.55 10.29 7.80
N ASP A 276 6.59 10.41 6.98
CA ASP A 276 7.10 11.68 6.48
C ASP A 276 6.68 11.93 5.05
N ILE A 277 6.62 13.19 4.70
CA ILE A 277 6.23 13.68 3.38
C ILE A 277 7.45 14.36 2.77
N TYR A 278 7.80 13.96 1.55
CA TYR A 278 8.92 14.50 0.80
C TYR A 278 8.50 14.92 -0.60
N SER A 279 9.19 15.91 -1.16
CA SER A 279 9.15 16.13 -2.59
C SER A 279 9.82 14.97 -3.34
N PRO A 280 9.63 14.82 -4.66
CA PRO A 280 10.36 13.85 -5.46
C PRO A 280 11.89 14.02 -5.44
N PHE A 281 12.40 15.20 -5.08
CA PHE A 281 13.84 15.45 -4.86
C PHE A 281 14.34 14.99 -3.48
N GLY A 282 13.46 14.47 -2.62
CA GLY A 282 13.80 14.06 -1.26
C GLY A 282 13.87 15.23 -0.27
N THR A 283 13.33 16.41 -0.62
CA THR A 283 13.21 17.52 0.33
C THR A 283 12.05 17.25 1.27
N TRP A 284 12.28 17.32 2.57
CA TRP A 284 11.25 17.14 3.59
C TRP A 284 10.18 18.25 3.52
N GLU A 285 8.91 17.86 3.50
CA GLU A 285 7.75 18.76 3.39
C GLU A 285 6.86 18.70 4.64
N GLY A 286 6.94 17.64 5.43
CA GLY A 286 6.13 17.50 6.64
C GLY A 286 6.10 16.07 7.18
N ARG A 287 5.35 15.90 8.27
CA ARG A 287 5.13 14.64 8.95
C ARG A 287 3.68 14.51 9.41
N LEU A 288 3.10 13.32 9.28
CA LEU A 288 1.85 13.00 9.98
C LEU A 288 2.13 12.93 11.50
N GLN A 289 1.18 13.39 12.31
CA GLN A 289 1.34 13.44 13.77
C GLN A 289 1.75 12.06 14.30
N PRO A 290 2.94 11.94 14.91
CA PRO A 290 3.38 10.68 15.51
C PRO A 290 2.63 10.40 16.82
N GLY A 291 2.53 9.13 17.20
CA GLY A 291 1.88 8.73 18.45
C GLY A 291 1.79 7.22 18.58
N SER A 292 1.17 6.75 19.67
CA SER A 292 1.01 5.32 19.96
C SER A 292 0.17 4.57 18.91
N TRP A 293 -0.57 5.30 18.10
CA TRP A 293 -1.36 4.78 16.97
C TRP A 293 -0.52 4.38 15.75
N MET A 294 0.76 4.72 15.69
CA MET A 294 1.70 4.27 14.67
C MET A 294 2.38 2.98 15.13
N ASN A 295 2.18 1.90 14.38
CA ASN A 295 2.72 0.58 14.69
C ASN A 295 3.06 -0.15 13.40
N SER A 296 4.31 -0.02 12.94
CA SER A 296 4.78 -0.51 11.65
C SER A 296 3.85 -0.09 10.50
N PRO A 297 3.68 1.24 10.24
CA PRO A 297 2.79 1.73 9.20
C PRO A 297 3.33 1.35 7.82
N TRP A 298 2.45 0.81 6.93
CA TRP A 298 2.82 0.46 5.57
C TRP A 298 1.90 1.10 4.53
N GLY A 299 0.62 0.76 4.50
CA GLY A 299 -0.33 1.30 3.55
C GLY A 299 -0.64 2.78 3.84
N VAL A 300 -0.51 3.66 2.83
CA VAL A 300 -0.91 5.07 2.93
C VAL A 300 -1.74 5.44 1.71
N VAL A 301 -2.91 6.07 1.94
CA VAL A 301 -3.78 6.46 0.84
C VAL A 301 -4.54 7.74 1.15
N TRP A 302 -4.77 8.56 0.10
CA TRP A 302 -5.71 9.67 0.15
C TRP A 302 -7.11 9.18 -0.15
N THR A 303 -8.09 9.52 0.68
CA THR A 303 -9.48 9.07 0.51
C THR A 303 -10.23 9.96 -0.49
N PRO A 304 -11.11 9.38 -1.32
CA PRO A 304 -11.98 10.15 -2.20
C PRO A 304 -13.02 10.96 -1.40
N ARG A 305 -13.71 11.88 -2.09
CA ARG A 305 -14.70 12.78 -1.50
C ARG A 305 -15.98 12.09 -0.99
N ASP A 306 -16.19 10.84 -1.35
CA ASP A 306 -17.39 10.04 -1.08
C ASP A 306 -17.08 8.76 -0.28
N PHE A 307 -16.12 8.87 0.64
CA PHE A 307 -15.76 7.81 1.60
C PHE A 307 -16.27 8.08 3.03
N GLY A 308 -17.43 8.71 3.15
CA GLY A 308 -18.07 9.01 4.41
C GLY A 308 -17.29 10.03 5.27
N PHE A 309 -17.25 9.83 6.59
CA PHE A 309 -16.62 10.76 7.54
C PHE A 309 -15.14 11.03 7.23
N PHE A 310 -14.41 10.03 6.78
CA PHE A 310 -13.01 10.17 6.41
C PHE A 310 -12.78 10.57 4.95
N SER A 311 -13.76 11.18 4.28
CA SER A 311 -13.54 11.77 2.94
C SER A 311 -12.49 12.87 2.95
N ASN A 312 -11.66 12.95 1.90
CA ASN A 312 -10.57 13.93 1.74
C ASN A 312 -9.57 13.93 2.93
N THR A 313 -9.25 12.76 3.44
CA THR A 313 -8.27 12.57 4.52
C THR A 313 -7.15 11.63 4.07
N ILE A 314 -6.15 11.42 4.91
CA ILE A 314 -5.11 10.42 4.72
C ILE A 314 -5.41 9.25 5.64
N LEU A 315 -5.46 8.04 5.10
CA LEU A 315 -5.51 6.81 5.90
C LEU A 315 -4.14 6.15 5.92
N VAL A 316 -3.75 5.66 7.10
CA VAL A 316 -2.52 4.90 7.32
C VAL A 316 -2.89 3.56 7.92
N GLY A 317 -2.56 2.48 7.21
CA GLY A 317 -2.67 1.10 7.69
C GLY A 317 -1.41 0.71 8.46
N ASN A 318 -1.60 0.11 9.62
CA ASN A 318 -0.53 -0.30 10.52
C ASN A 318 -0.44 -1.83 10.55
N PHE A 319 0.63 -2.38 10.02
CA PHE A 319 0.88 -3.83 10.00
C PHE A 319 0.87 -4.43 11.42
N GLY A 320 1.56 -3.79 12.35
CA GLY A 320 1.75 -4.33 13.69
C GLY A 320 0.49 -4.34 14.56
N SER A 321 -0.48 -3.45 14.31
CA SER A 321 -1.75 -3.41 15.09
C SER A 321 -2.97 -3.84 14.28
N GLY A 322 -2.89 -3.83 12.95
CA GLY A 322 -4.04 -4.01 12.08
C GLY A 322 -5.00 -2.82 12.04
N TRP A 323 -4.65 -1.69 12.65
CA TRP A 323 -5.48 -0.51 12.71
C TRP A 323 -5.31 0.38 11.48
N ILE A 324 -6.38 1.08 11.12
CA ILE A 324 -6.35 2.13 10.10
C ILE A 324 -6.58 3.46 10.80
N THR A 325 -5.54 4.28 10.83
CA THR A 325 -5.54 5.60 11.45
C THR A 325 -5.79 6.67 10.39
N ALA A 326 -6.70 7.60 10.68
CA ALA A 326 -7.06 8.70 9.80
C ALA A 326 -6.40 10.02 10.25
N PHE A 327 -5.90 10.78 9.27
CA PHE A 327 -5.25 12.07 9.46
C PHE A 327 -5.89 13.14 8.60
N ASN A 328 -5.95 14.36 9.12
CA ASN A 328 -6.31 15.52 8.32
C ASN A 328 -5.25 15.77 7.25
N GLY A 329 -5.66 15.81 5.99
CA GLY A 329 -4.74 15.92 4.85
C GLY A 329 -3.99 17.26 4.74
N PHE A 330 -4.39 18.29 5.51
CA PHE A 330 -3.77 19.63 5.48
C PHE A 330 -2.99 19.93 6.76
N THR A 331 -3.56 19.57 7.93
CA THR A 331 -2.90 19.83 9.23
C THR A 331 -2.01 18.70 9.67
N HIS A 332 -2.11 17.53 9.04
CA HIS A 332 -1.41 16.29 9.35
C HIS A 332 -1.71 15.73 10.76
N GLN A 333 -2.72 16.29 11.44
CA GLN A 333 -3.13 15.85 12.77
C GLN A 333 -4.00 14.59 12.67
N VAL A 334 -3.88 13.69 13.65
CA VAL A 334 -4.75 12.53 13.75
C VAL A 334 -6.20 12.97 13.98
N ILE A 335 -7.16 12.30 13.29
CA ILE A 335 -8.59 12.55 13.42
C ILE A 335 -9.28 11.38 14.12
N GLY A 336 -8.80 10.16 13.97
CA GLY A 336 -9.40 8.99 14.58
C GLY A 336 -8.99 7.69 13.89
N PHE A 337 -9.83 6.67 14.07
CA PHE A 337 -9.64 5.32 13.56
C PHE A 337 -10.86 4.88 12.77
N VAL A 338 -10.65 4.06 11.76
CA VAL A 338 -11.74 3.37 11.06
C VAL A 338 -12.43 2.41 12.04
N ARG A 339 -13.77 2.47 12.11
CA ARG A 339 -14.58 1.74 13.10
C ARG A 339 -15.64 0.86 12.46
N ASN A 340 -15.94 -0.26 13.10
CA ASN A 340 -17.06 -1.13 12.83
C ASN A 340 -18.38 -0.49 13.31
N SER A 341 -19.52 -1.05 12.89
CA SER A 341 -20.86 -0.57 13.28
C SER A 341 -21.16 -0.66 14.77
N ASP A 342 -20.40 -1.44 15.54
CA ASP A 342 -20.47 -1.51 16.99
C ASP A 342 -19.53 -0.53 17.71
N ASN A 343 -18.94 0.42 16.99
CA ASN A 343 -17.95 1.40 17.46
C ASN A 343 -16.57 0.81 17.83
N SER A 344 -16.34 -0.48 17.72
CA SER A 344 -14.99 -1.05 17.86
C SER A 344 -14.08 -0.58 16.73
N ILE A 345 -12.79 -0.47 16.99
CA ILE A 345 -11.80 -0.19 15.92
C ILE A 345 -11.76 -1.39 14.97
N VAL A 346 -11.76 -1.12 13.66
CA VAL A 346 -11.49 -2.16 12.66
C VAL A 346 -10.06 -2.69 12.86
N VAL A 347 -9.93 -4.00 12.98
CA VAL A 347 -8.64 -4.69 13.13
C VAL A 347 -8.49 -5.69 11.99
N ILE A 348 -7.51 -5.44 11.13
CA ILE A 348 -7.12 -6.35 10.04
C ILE A 348 -5.70 -6.83 10.38
N HIS A 349 -5.58 -8.02 10.95
CA HIS A 349 -4.29 -8.56 11.33
C HIS A 349 -3.35 -8.67 10.13
N GLY A 350 -2.11 -8.24 10.29
CA GLY A 350 -1.11 -8.25 9.22
C GLY A 350 -1.42 -7.30 8.07
N LEU A 351 -2.07 -6.16 8.33
CA LEU A 351 -2.50 -5.18 7.32
C LEU A 351 -1.31 -4.55 6.59
N TRP A 352 -1.19 -4.85 5.30
CA TRP A 352 -0.19 -4.29 4.42
C TRP A 352 -0.75 -3.10 3.62
N SER A 353 -1.37 -3.35 2.50
CA SER A 353 -1.80 -2.31 1.57
C SER A 353 -3.17 -1.73 1.86
N LEU A 354 -3.30 -0.46 1.49
CA LEU A 354 -4.58 0.26 1.36
C LEU A 354 -4.60 1.02 0.03
N THR A 355 -5.66 0.86 -0.77
CA THR A 355 -5.87 1.67 -1.98
C THR A 355 -7.33 1.62 -2.43
N PHE A 356 -7.77 2.58 -3.26
CA PHE A 356 -9.16 2.67 -3.74
C PHE A 356 -9.33 2.05 -5.12
N GLY A 357 -10.52 1.52 -5.40
CA GLY A 357 -10.91 1.03 -6.71
C GLY A 357 -10.77 2.09 -7.82
N ASN A 358 -10.79 1.65 -9.09
CA ASN A 358 -10.61 2.55 -10.23
C ASN A 358 -11.91 2.99 -10.92
N GLY A 359 -13.07 2.59 -10.38
CA GLY A 359 -14.36 2.81 -11.04
C GLY A 359 -14.58 1.93 -12.28
N ALA A 360 -13.70 0.96 -12.50
CA ALA A 360 -13.74 0.03 -13.63
C ALA A 360 -13.50 -1.41 -13.12
N THR A 361 -12.59 -2.19 -13.72
CA THR A 361 -12.37 -3.60 -13.38
C THR A 361 -11.91 -3.81 -11.94
N ALA A 362 -11.15 -2.89 -11.35
CA ALA A 362 -10.74 -2.96 -9.95
C ALA A 362 -11.80 -2.44 -8.95
N GLY A 363 -13.07 -2.30 -9.39
CA GLY A 363 -14.21 -1.97 -8.55
C GLY A 363 -14.41 -0.49 -8.25
N PRO A 364 -15.42 -0.15 -7.41
CA PRO A 364 -15.85 1.22 -7.17
C PRO A 364 -14.73 2.11 -6.63
N ALA A 365 -14.67 3.37 -7.11
CA ALA A 365 -13.63 4.32 -6.73
C ALA A 365 -13.72 4.81 -5.27
N ASN A 366 -14.84 4.59 -4.61
CA ASN A 366 -15.07 4.90 -3.19
C ASN A 366 -15.03 3.66 -2.28
N THR A 367 -14.57 2.52 -2.77
CA THR A 367 -14.33 1.32 -1.98
C THR A 367 -12.84 1.20 -1.70
N LEU A 368 -12.48 1.10 -0.43
CA LEU A 368 -11.11 0.88 0.01
C LEU A 368 -10.80 -0.62 -0.04
N TYR A 369 -9.76 -1.00 -0.76
CA TYR A 369 -9.24 -2.36 -0.85
C TYR A 369 -8.01 -2.50 0.03
N PHE A 370 -7.83 -3.68 0.61
CA PHE A 370 -6.67 -4.00 1.45
C PHE A 370 -6.10 -5.37 1.13
N ALA A 371 -4.81 -5.55 1.40
CA ALA A 371 -4.13 -6.82 1.47
C ALA A 371 -3.53 -7.02 2.86
N ALA A 372 -3.51 -8.26 3.35
CA ALA A 372 -3.01 -8.58 4.68
C ALA A 372 -2.37 -9.97 4.73
N GLY A 373 -1.27 -10.09 5.48
CA GLY A 373 -0.60 -11.35 5.80
C GLY A 373 -1.10 -11.89 7.14
N LEU A 374 -2.00 -12.87 7.09
CA LEU A 374 -2.60 -13.45 8.30
C LEU A 374 -1.65 -14.43 9.00
N ASP A 375 -1.89 -14.67 10.30
CA ASP A 375 -1.22 -15.69 11.11
C ASP A 375 0.33 -15.61 11.00
N HIS A 376 0.87 -14.42 11.31
CA HIS A 376 2.30 -14.13 11.16
C HIS A 376 2.82 -14.37 9.74
N GLU A 377 2.06 -13.87 8.76
CA GLU A 377 2.37 -13.92 7.32
C GLU A 377 2.32 -15.31 6.68
N ALA A 378 1.83 -16.31 7.42
CA ALA A 378 1.68 -17.66 6.89
C ALA A 378 0.54 -17.77 5.86
N HIS A 379 -0.43 -16.85 5.91
CA HIS A 379 -1.63 -16.84 5.08
C HIS A 379 -1.93 -15.47 4.52
N GLY A 380 -2.90 -15.38 3.60
CA GLY A 380 -3.25 -14.13 2.94
C GLY A 380 -4.73 -13.80 2.99
N LEU A 381 -5.01 -12.49 2.92
CA LEU A 381 -6.35 -11.95 2.81
C LEU A 381 -6.35 -10.73 1.89
N PHE A 382 -7.28 -10.72 0.93
CA PHE A 382 -7.64 -9.57 0.12
C PHE A 382 -9.10 -9.23 0.38
N GLY A 383 -9.40 -7.98 0.68
CA GLY A 383 -10.75 -7.55 1.04
C GLY A 383 -11.01 -6.08 0.83
N THR A 384 -12.18 -5.63 1.30
CA THR A 384 -12.66 -4.26 1.15
C THR A 384 -13.21 -3.68 2.45
N LEU A 385 -13.18 -2.35 2.51
CA LEU A 385 -13.91 -1.54 3.49
C LEU A 385 -14.76 -0.52 2.73
N THR A 386 -16.04 -0.45 3.08
CA THR A 386 -17.00 0.53 2.55
C THR A 386 -17.66 1.29 3.69
N ALA A 387 -17.87 2.59 3.50
CA ALA A 387 -18.63 3.38 4.45
C ALA A 387 -20.09 2.89 4.52
N VAL A 388 -20.69 2.88 5.72
CA VAL A 388 -22.09 2.48 5.90
C VAL A 388 -23.00 3.48 5.19
N PRO A 389 -23.88 3.07 4.25
CA PRO A 389 -24.63 3.99 3.39
C PRO A 389 -25.52 4.99 4.14
N ALA A 390 -26.17 4.57 5.23
CA ALA A 390 -27.04 5.43 6.04
C ALA A 390 -26.31 6.61 6.72
N GLU A 391 -24.98 6.55 6.77
CA GLU A 391 -24.14 7.56 7.40
C GLU A 391 -23.39 8.42 6.37
N GLN A 392 -23.50 8.09 5.06
CA GLN A 392 -22.84 8.85 3.99
C GLN A 392 -23.48 10.21 3.73
N ASP A 393 -24.79 10.35 3.95
CA ASP A 393 -25.55 11.54 3.58
C ASP A 393 -25.60 12.60 4.69
N GLY A 394 -24.90 12.43 5.83
CA GLY A 394 -24.92 13.38 6.94
C GLY A 394 -26.31 13.54 7.57
N SER A 395 -27.27 12.69 7.23
CA SER A 395 -28.59 12.64 7.85
C SER A 395 -28.50 11.85 9.15
N VAL A 396 -28.13 12.54 10.22
CA VAL A 396 -28.35 12.05 11.57
C VAL A 396 -29.78 12.50 11.92
N GLU A 397 -30.72 11.56 12.14
CA GLU A 397 -31.96 11.82 12.83
C GLU A 397 -31.70 12.16 14.31
#